data_d542fbd9c1b2baad65ef6c23c55c2cf3
#
_entry.id   d542fbd9c1b2baad65ef6c23c55c2cf3
#
_cell.length_a   1.000
_cell.length_b   1.000
_cell.length_c   1.000
_cell.angle_alpha   90.00
_cell.angle_beta   90.00
_cell.angle_gamma   90.00
#
_symmetry.space_group_name_H-M   'P 1'
#
loop_
_entity.id
_entity.type
_entity.pdbx_description
1 polymer ?
#
loop_
_entity_poly.entity_id
_entity_poly.type
_entity_poly.pdbx_seq_one_letter_code
_entity_poly.pdbx_strand_id
1 'polypeptide(L)'
;MAKVYITQVPHKHDRETDTFVPAVNISPATEHGELVIMMPPRTSFYATADLVKMLSEKLKDYSYENGDSIVSMGDPSVIAVAFALLGRIHGRFVVLKWDKNVGRYLPTHVSVLEFQTASEKLTNEMIAEGQKRKKK
;
A
#
# COMPACT_ATOMS: atom_id res chain seq x y z
N MET A 1 -19.81 5.72 -0.10
CA MET A 1 -19.27 4.84 -1.15
C MET A 1 -17.83 4.47 -0.85
N ALA A 2 -17.49 3.20 -0.99
CA ALA A 2 -16.13 2.73 -0.79
C ALA A 2 -15.17 3.34 -1.82
N LYS A 3 -13.93 3.56 -1.41
CA LYS A 3 -12.87 4.11 -2.26
C LYS A 3 -11.76 3.08 -2.44
N VAL A 4 -11.16 3.10 -3.63
CA VAL A 4 -9.97 2.31 -3.95
C VAL A 4 -8.82 3.28 -4.14
N TYR A 5 -7.89 3.28 -3.18
CA TYR A 5 -6.70 4.12 -3.25
C TYR A 5 -5.65 3.43 -4.12
N ILE A 6 -5.09 4.16 -5.05
CA ILE A 6 -4.02 3.65 -5.92
C ILE A 6 -2.77 4.48 -5.63
N THR A 7 -1.67 3.82 -5.29
CA THR A 7 -0.44 4.51 -4.88
C THR A 7 0.07 5.44 -5.97
N GLN A 8 0.29 4.91 -7.16
CA GLN A 8 0.74 5.70 -8.30
C GLN A 8 0.52 4.89 -9.57
N VAL A 9 -0.17 5.44 -10.56
CA VAL A 9 -0.36 4.74 -11.83
C VAL A 9 0.86 4.98 -12.71
N PRO A 10 1.65 3.92 -13.04
CA PRO A 10 2.79 4.09 -13.93
C PRO A 10 2.32 4.45 -15.34
N HIS A 11 3.03 5.37 -15.98
CA HIS A 11 2.73 5.81 -17.35
C HIS A 11 3.88 5.46 -18.27
N LYS A 12 3.54 5.27 -19.54
CA LYS A 12 4.51 5.02 -20.60
C LYS A 12 4.29 6.02 -21.73
N HIS A 13 5.33 6.27 -22.51
CA HIS A 13 5.24 7.14 -23.68
C HIS A 13 4.58 6.40 -24.84
N ASP A 14 3.53 6.99 -25.40
CA ASP A 14 2.88 6.50 -26.61
C ASP A 14 3.48 7.27 -27.81
N ARG A 15 4.19 6.56 -28.68
CA ARG A 15 4.86 7.17 -29.84
C ARG A 15 3.88 7.68 -30.88
N GLU A 16 2.71 7.08 -31.01
CA GLU A 16 1.71 7.47 -32.01
C GLU A 16 1.09 8.83 -31.68
N THR A 17 0.77 9.06 -30.42
CA THR A 17 0.13 10.31 -29.97
C THR A 17 1.11 11.30 -29.36
N ASP A 18 2.36 10.89 -29.15
CA ASP A 18 3.39 11.67 -28.44
C ASP A 18 2.92 12.16 -27.06
N THR A 19 2.18 11.30 -26.36
CA THR A 19 1.66 11.56 -25.01
C THR A 19 2.04 10.43 -24.06
N PHE A 20 1.92 10.70 -22.76
CA PHE A 20 2.08 9.66 -21.74
C PHE A 20 0.71 9.10 -21.39
N VAL A 21 0.61 7.78 -21.42
CA VAL A 21 -0.63 7.05 -21.15
C VAL A 21 -0.39 6.03 -20.02
N PRO A 22 -1.44 5.64 -19.27
CA PRO A 22 -1.27 4.62 -18.24
C PRO A 22 -0.68 3.34 -18.81
N ALA A 23 0.33 2.79 -18.13
CA ALA A 23 0.97 1.54 -18.52
C ALA A 23 0.15 0.32 -18.11
N VAL A 24 -0.80 0.51 -17.19
CA VAL A 24 -1.64 -0.53 -16.61
C VAL A 24 -3.10 -0.10 -16.71
N ASN A 25 -3.98 -1.04 -17.07
CA ASN A 25 -5.42 -0.77 -17.05
C ASN A 25 -5.93 -0.90 -15.62
N ILE A 26 -6.35 0.21 -15.00
CA ILE A 26 -6.84 0.23 -13.62
C ILE A 26 -8.36 0.09 -13.53
N SER A 27 -9.07 0.09 -14.66
CA SER A 27 -10.53 0.04 -14.64
C SER A 27 -11.13 -1.19 -13.92
N PRO A 28 -10.51 -2.39 -13.91
CA PRO A 28 -11.04 -3.50 -13.13
C PRO A 28 -11.13 -3.23 -11.62
N ALA A 29 -10.38 -2.29 -11.09
CA ALA A 29 -10.45 -1.95 -9.67
C ALA A 29 -11.74 -1.20 -9.31
N THR A 30 -12.46 -0.65 -10.29
CA THR A 30 -13.70 0.10 -10.06
C THR A 30 -14.82 -0.76 -9.48
N GLU A 31 -14.76 -2.08 -9.62
CA GLU A 31 -15.75 -2.97 -8.99
C GLU A 31 -15.73 -2.88 -7.46
N HIS A 32 -14.60 -2.45 -6.89
CA HIS A 32 -14.42 -2.33 -5.44
C HIS A 32 -14.72 -0.94 -4.89
N GLY A 33 -14.86 0.06 -5.75
CA GLY A 33 -15.18 1.41 -5.32
C GLY A 33 -14.67 2.50 -6.25
N GLU A 34 -14.81 3.73 -5.82
CA GLU A 34 -14.32 4.91 -6.53
C GLU A 34 -12.79 4.99 -6.47
N LEU A 35 -12.14 5.22 -7.60
CA LEU A 35 -10.67 5.26 -7.66
C LEU A 35 -10.14 6.60 -7.16
N VAL A 36 -9.13 6.54 -6.28
CA VAL A 36 -8.41 7.71 -5.78
C VAL A 36 -6.92 7.50 -6.05
N ILE A 37 -6.39 8.21 -7.04
CA ILE A 37 -4.97 8.13 -7.37
C ILE A 37 -4.21 9.07 -6.44
N MET A 38 -3.28 8.52 -5.64
CA MET A 38 -2.62 9.30 -4.60
C MET A 38 -1.46 10.15 -5.10
N MET A 39 -0.68 9.67 -6.05
CA MET A 39 0.50 10.36 -6.52
C MET A 39 0.47 10.56 -8.03
N PRO A 40 1.01 11.70 -8.52
CA PRO A 40 1.12 11.92 -9.96
C PRO A 40 2.03 10.87 -10.61
N PRO A 41 1.81 10.54 -11.89
CA PRO A 41 2.70 9.63 -12.61
C PRO A 41 4.08 10.26 -12.78
N ARG A 42 5.10 9.41 -12.81
CA ARG A 42 6.48 9.81 -13.12
C ARG A 42 7.08 10.81 -12.14
N THR A 43 6.57 10.86 -10.91
CA THR A 43 7.14 11.71 -9.86
C THR A 43 8.10 10.87 -9.03
N SER A 44 9.32 11.37 -8.85
CA SER A 44 10.32 10.74 -7.99
C SER A 44 10.50 11.58 -6.74
N PHE A 45 10.48 10.93 -5.59
CA PHE A 45 10.68 11.60 -4.31
C PHE A 45 11.92 11.04 -3.63
N TYR A 46 12.85 11.94 -3.34
CA TYR A 46 14.07 11.61 -2.60
C TYR A 46 13.98 12.02 -1.13
N ALA A 47 13.10 12.96 -0.81
CA ALA A 47 12.87 13.43 0.55
C ALA A 47 11.68 12.70 1.17
N THR A 48 11.94 11.80 2.12
CA THR A 48 10.91 11.01 2.80
C THR A 48 9.87 11.90 3.49
N ALA A 49 10.30 13.01 4.10
CA ALA A 49 9.39 13.90 4.83
C ALA A 49 8.28 14.47 3.94
N ASP A 50 8.61 14.88 2.72
CA ASP A 50 7.63 15.40 1.77
C ASP A 50 6.66 14.32 1.32
N LEU A 51 7.15 13.12 1.06
CA LEU A 51 6.34 11.99 0.66
C LEU A 51 5.36 11.59 1.78
N VAL A 52 5.82 11.54 3.02
CA VAL A 52 4.98 11.25 4.18
C VAL A 52 3.86 12.28 4.32
N LYS A 53 4.19 13.56 4.17
CA LYS A 53 3.21 14.64 4.27
C LYS A 53 2.13 14.52 3.21
N MET A 54 2.51 14.31 1.96
CA MET A 54 1.57 14.20 0.84
C MET A 54 0.66 12.98 0.98
N LEU A 55 1.22 11.83 1.30
CA LEU A 55 0.46 10.60 1.44
C LEU A 55 -0.43 10.59 2.68
N SER A 56 0.02 11.22 3.78
CA SER A 56 -0.80 11.38 4.99
C SER A 56 -2.08 12.15 4.69
N GLU A 57 -1.98 13.22 3.91
CA GLU A 57 -3.15 14.00 3.49
C GLU A 57 -4.13 13.16 2.68
N LYS A 58 -3.63 12.35 1.78
CA LYS A 58 -4.47 11.49 0.95
C LYS A 58 -5.14 10.37 1.76
N LEU A 59 -4.43 9.80 2.74
CA LEU A 59 -4.89 8.64 3.49
C LEU A 59 -5.64 8.96 4.78
N LYS A 60 -5.75 10.24 5.16
CA LYS A 60 -6.43 10.61 6.41
C LYS A 60 -7.89 10.16 6.46
N ASP A 61 -8.56 10.13 5.32
CA ASP A 61 -9.97 9.77 5.20
C ASP A 61 -10.19 8.29 4.86
N TYR A 62 -9.12 7.51 4.77
CA TYR A 62 -9.23 6.07 4.55
C TYR A 62 -10.05 5.43 5.67
N SER A 63 -11.03 4.60 5.33
CA SER A 63 -11.89 3.92 6.31
C SER A 63 -12.02 2.45 5.99
N TYR A 64 -11.45 1.62 6.84
CA TYR A 64 -11.60 0.16 6.74
C TYR A 64 -13.07 -0.25 6.87
N GLU A 65 -13.80 0.37 7.79
CA GLU A 65 -15.21 0.07 8.04
C GLU A 65 -16.10 0.43 6.86
N ASN A 66 -15.72 1.47 6.09
CA ASN A 66 -16.46 1.88 4.90
C ASN A 66 -16.16 0.98 3.68
N GLY A 67 -15.25 0.04 3.82
CA GLY A 67 -14.87 -0.85 2.73
C GLY A 67 -13.78 -0.32 1.81
N ASP A 68 -13.04 0.70 2.25
CA ASP A 68 -11.94 1.26 1.47
C ASP A 68 -10.81 0.24 1.32
N SER A 69 -10.12 0.31 0.17
CA SER A 69 -9.04 -0.60 -0.16
C SER A 69 -7.90 0.13 -0.88
N ILE A 70 -6.77 -0.55 -1.05
CA ILE A 70 -5.60 0.03 -1.72
C ILE A 70 -5.02 -0.94 -2.73
N VAL A 71 -4.63 -0.41 -3.89
CA VAL A 71 -3.87 -1.13 -4.92
C VAL A 71 -2.47 -0.53 -4.96
N SER A 72 -1.46 -1.39 -4.81
CA SER A 72 -0.06 -0.95 -4.86
C SER A 72 0.49 -1.05 -6.27
N MET A 73 0.99 0.06 -6.81
CA MET A 73 1.71 0.11 -8.09
C MET A 73 2.53 1.38 -8.16
N GLY A 74 3.47 1.43 -9.08
CA GLY A 74 4.33 2.59 -9.28
C GLY A 74 5.61 2.52 -8.46
N ASP A 75 6.08 3.67 -7.98
CA ASP A 75 7.34 3.81 -7.25
C ASP A 75 7.33 3.01 -5.94
N PRO A 76 8.32 2.12 -5.71
CA PRO A 76 8.40 1.34 -4.47
C PRO A 76 8.45 2.18 -3.20
N SER A 77 9.07 3.37 -3.24
CA SER A 77 9.11 4.25 -2.07
C SER A 77 7.73 4.79 -1.72
N VAL A 78 6.92 5.11 -2.71
CA VAL A 78 5.53 5.54 -2.52
C VAL A 78 4.72 4.41 -1.88
N ILE A 79 4.88 3.20 -2.41
CA ILE A 79 4.18 2.01 -1.89
C ILE A 79 4.56 1.76 -0.43
N ALA A 80 5.85 1.78 -0.11
CA ALA A 80 6.34 1.51 1.25
C ALA A 80 5.78 2.53 2.25
N VAL A 81 5.84 3.82 1.92
CA VAL A 81 5.34 4.88 2.81
C VAL A 81 3.83 4.79 2.96
N ALA A 82 3.08 4.50 1.89
CA ALA A 82 1.63 4.38 1.94
C ALA A 82 1.20 3.27 2.91
N PHE A 83 1.82 2.09 2.82
CA PHE A 83 1.48 0.97 3.72
C PHE A 83 1.91 1.22 5.16
N ALA A 84 3.06 1.85 5.38
CA ALA A 84 3.50 2.22 6.72
C ALA A 84 2.51 3.21 7.37
N LEU A 85 2.02 4.17 6.61
CA LEU A 85 1.03 5.14 7.08
C LEU A 85 -0.31 4.47 7.38
N LEU A 86 -0.80 3.58 6.51
CA LEU A 86 -2.05 2.86 6.75
C LEU A 86 -1.98 2.06 8.04
N GLY A 87 -0.87 1.35 8.26
CA GLY A 87 -0.67 0.59 9.49
C GLY A 87 -0.64 1.48 10.72
N ARG A 88 0.08 2.60 10.65
CA ARG A 88 0.26 3.49 11.79
C ARG A 88 -0.98 4.30 12.12
N ILE A 89 -1.68 4.82 11.10
CA ILE A 89 -2.84 5.72 11.31
C ILE A 89 -4.12 4.93 11.57
N HIS A 90 -4.36 3.88 10.79
CA HIS A 90 -5.65 3.18 10.79
C HIS A 90 -5.61 1.80 11.42
N GLY A 91 -4.45 1.15 11.42
CA GLY A 91 -4.27 -0.18 12.05
C GLY A 91 -4.78 -1.36 11.23
N ARG A 92 -5.75 -1.16 10.37
CA ARG A 92 -6.29 -2.20 9.48
C ARG A 92 -6.53 -1.64 8.09
N PHE A 93 -6.28 -2.45 7.07
CA PHE A 93 -6.53 -2.05 5.68
C PHE A 93 -6.72 -3.28 4.80
N VAL A 94 -7.26 -3.04 3.60
CA VAL A 94 -7.48 -4.09 2.60
C VAL A 94 -6.60 -3.82 1.39
N VAL A 95 -5.76 -4.79 1.04
CA VAL A 95 -4.93 -4.74 -0.17
C VAL A 95 -5.64 -5.50 -1.28
N LEU A 96 -5.83 -4.85 -2.42
CA LEU A 96 -6.36 -5.52 -3.61
C LEU A 96 -5.20 -6.04 -4.45
N LYS A 97 -5.20 -7.35 -4.66
CA LYS A 97 -4.18 -8.06 -5.45
C LYS A 97 -4.78 -8.52 -6.77
N TRP A 98 -4.08 -8.25 -7.87
CA TRP A 98 -4.49 -8.77 -9.17
C TRP A 98 -4.26 -10.28 -9.23
N ASP A 99 -5.30 -11.03 -9.57
CA ASP A 99 -5.22 -12.47 -9.77
C ASP A 99 -5.35 -12.78 -11.25
N LYS A 100 -4.27 -13.28 -11.85
CA LYS A 100 -4.22 -13.60 -13.29
C LYS A 100 -5.18 -14.70 -13.69
N ASN A 101 -5.40 -15.67 -12.81
CA ASN A 101 -6.24 -16.83 -13.11
C ASN A 101 -7.72 -16.46 -13.10
N VAL A 102 -8.11 -15.57 -12.21
CA VAL A 102 -9.50 -15.11 -12.09
C VAL A 102 -9.75 -13.89 -12.97
N GLY A 103 -8.72 -13.12 -13.27
CA GLY A 103 -8.83 -11.89 -14.07
C GLY A 103 -9.48 -10.73 -13.34
N ARG A 104 -9.26 -10.63 -12.02
CA ARG A 104 -9.81 -9.55 -11.20
C ARG A 104 -8.97 -9.31 -9.95
N TYR A 105 -9.20 -8.18 -9.30
CA TYR A 105 -8.58 -7.86 -8.02
C TYR A 105 -9.28 -8.60 -6.89
N LEU A 106 -8.49 -9.25 -6.03
CA LEU A 106 -9.00 -9.97 -4.86
C LEU A 106 -8.47 -9.31 -3.57
N PRO A 107 -9.32 -9.20 -2.53
CA PRO A 107 -8.94 -8.51 -1.30
C PRO A 107 -8.12 -9.39 -0.36
N THR A 108 -7.15 -8.78 0.31
CA THR A 108 -6.42 -9.36 1.44
C THR A 108 -6.53 -8.38 2.61
N HIS A 109 -7.08 -8.84 3.72
CA HIS A 109 -7.23 -8.02 4.92
C HIS A 109 -5.96 -8.08 5.76
N VAL A 110 -5.46 -6.90 6.17
CA VAL A 110 -4.22 -6.77 6.95
C VAL A 110 -4.53 -6.04 8.24
N SER A 111 -4.07 -6.58 9.37
CA SER A 111 -4.21 -5.97 10.69
C SER A 111 -2.84 -5.79 11.34
N VAL A 112 -2.54 -4.59 11.79
CA VAL A 112 -1.28 -4.29 12.50
C VAL A 112 -1.20 -5.04 13.83
N LEU A 113 -2.34 -5.36 14.44
CA LEU A 113 -2.36 -6.14 15.67
C LEU A 113 -1.69 -7.52 15.48
N GLU A 114 -1.92 -8.17 14.33
CA GLU A 114 -1.28 -9.44 14.01
C GLU A 114 0.24 -9.30 13.89
N PHE A 115 0.69 -8.21 13.23
CA PHE A 115 2.12 -7.90 13.10
C PHE A 115 2.75 -7.63 14.46
N GLN A 116 2.08 -6.90 15.32
CA GLN A 116 2.56 -6.59 16.65
C GLN A 116 2.78 -7.86 17.47
N THR A 117 1.80 -8.76 17.47
CA THR A 117 1.87 -10.04 18.19
C THR A 117 3.02 -10.90 17.68
N ALA A 118 3.18 -11.02 16.37
CA ALA A 118 4.26 -11.78 15.76
C ALA A 118 5.63 -11.18 16.10
N SER A 119 5.74 -9.84 16.07
CA SER A 119 6.97 -9.12 16.39
C SER A 119 7.35 -9.31 17.87
N GLU A 120 6.41 -9.24 18.78
CA GLU A 120 6.64 -9.47 20.21
C GLU A 120 7.11 -10.89 20.47
N LYS A 121 6.49 -11.87 19.84
CA LYS A 121 6.88 -13.28 19.96
C LYS A 121 8.32 -13.49 19.48
N LEU A 122 8.66 -12.95 18.32
CA LEU A 122 10.02 -13.05 17.77
C LEU A 122 11.04 -12.39 18.69
N THR A 123 10.74 -11.22 19.23
CA THR A 123 11.61 -10.51 20.15
C THR A 123 11.87 -11.33 21.41
N ASN A 124 10.82 -11.94 21.97
CA ASN A 124 10.95 -12.80 23.16
C ASN A 124 11.80 -14.04 22.88
N GLU A 125 11.65 -14.66 21.71
CA GLU A 125 12.48 -15.79 21.29
C GLU A 125 13.96 -15.40 21.18
N MET A 126 14.25 -14.24 20.60
CA MET A 126 15.61 -13.72 20.47
C MET A 126 16.24 -13.43 21.83
N ILE A 127 15.48 -12.87 22.78
CA ILE A 127 15.95 -12.63 24.14
C ILE A 127 16.28 -13.95 24.84
N ALA A 128 15.41 -14.96 24.72
CA ALA A 128 15.63 -16.28 25.32
C ALA A 128 16.89 -16.96 24.78
N GLU A 129 17.13 -16.89 23.48
CA GLU A 129 18.36 -17.41 22.88
C GLU A 129 19.61 -16.68 23.37
N GLY A 130 19.52 -15.35 23.49
CA GLY A 130 20.61 -14.54 24.01
C GLY A 130 20.97 -14.92 25.45
N GLN A 131 19.99 -15.20 26.29
CA GLN A 131 20.21 -15.66 27.67
C GLN A 131 20.87 -17.03 27.70
N LYS A 132 20.45 -17.95 26.84
CA LYS A 132 21.07 -19.29 26.76
C LYS A 132 22.55 -19.19 26.36
N ARG A 133 22.90 -18.31 25.45
CA ARG A 133 24.31 -18.09 25.03
C ARG A 133 25.15 -17.51 26.15
N LYS A 134 24.59 -16.65 26.99
CA LYS A 134 25.30 -16.04 28.11
C LYS A 134 25.59 -17.04 29.25
N LYS A 135 24.80 -18.10 29.37
CA LYS A 135 24.96 -19.12 30.38
C LYS A 135 26.04 -20.17 30.07
N LYS A 136 26.53 -20.15 28.87
CA LYS A 136 27.65 -21.00 28.46
C LYS A 136 28.96 -20.22 28.69
#